data_a6eb3973a818319cacc4a0a7240e0ecb
#
_entry.id   a6eb3973a818319cacc4a0a7240e0ecb
#
_cell.length_a   1.000
_cell.length_b   1.000
_cell.length_c   1.000
_cell.angle_alpha   90.00
_cell.angle_beta   90.00
_cell.angle_gamma   90.00
#
_symmetry.space_group_name_H-M   'P 1'
#
loop_
_entity.id
_entity.type
_entity.pdbx_description
1 polymer ?
#
loop_
_entity_poly.entity_id
_entity_poly.type
_entity_poly.pdbx_seq_one_letter_code
_entity_poly.pdbx_strand_id
1 'polypeptide(L)'
;TLAATAFLMLLCKPVWLFDVGFQLSFSAVAAIVLVQPKLYALWKVDNRFLRYLWGLMTVSVAAQLGTAPLVIFYFSRFSTHFLLTNLWVIPMVSLVLYSAVFLLMLTPLPFVQHLFARVVEALVHVQNEVLRWIEHLPGAAVDDIWLDIWGVLLVYLFLGMAYYGFLRLTVRRICFALLALLAV
;
A
#
# COMPACT_ATOMS: atom_id res chain seq x y z
N THR A 1 9.58 1.44 -17.42
CA THR A 1 9.24 2.78 -16.88
C THR A 1 9.77 2.97 -15.45
N LEU A 2 9.47 2.10 -14.44
CA LEU A 2 9.95 2.24 -13.07
C LEU A 2 11.48 2.36 -12.97
N ALA A 3 12.22 1.43 -13.61
CA ALA A 3 13.68 1.46 -13.63
C ALA A 3 14.24 2.73 -14.31
N ALA A 4 13.61 3.20 -15.38
CA ALA A 4 14.02 4.41 -16.05
C ALA A 4 13.81 5.65 -15.16
N THR A 5 12.68 5.72 -14.44
CA THR A 5 12.42 6.82 -13.48
C THR A 5 13.43 6.79 -12.34
N ALA A 6 13.70 5.61 -11.75
CA ALA A 6 14.72 5.47 -10.72
C ALA A 6 16.09 5.92 -11.21
N PHE A 7 16.48 5.48 -12.41
CA PHE A 7 17.76 5.84 -13.02
C PHE A 7 17.90 7.35 -13.22
N LEU A 8 16.88 8.01 -13.78
CA LEU A 8 16.89 9.46 -14.00
C LEU A 8 16.96 10.23 -12.67
N MET A 9 16.20 9.81 -11.66
CA MET A 9 16.24 10.47 -10.34
C MET A 9 17.62 10.33 -9.69
N LEU A 10 18.22 9.13 -9.73
CA LEU A 10 19.53 8.87 -9.14
C LEU A 10 20.66 9.51 -9.95
N LEU A 11 20.48 9.71 -11.25
CA LEU A 11 21.43 10.46 -12.07
C LEU A 11 21.48 11.93 -11.67
N CYS A 12 20.32 12.53 -11.33
CA CYS A 12 20.25 13.92 -10.86
C CYS A 12 20.80 14.07 -9.43
N LYS A 13 20.45 13.16 -8.53
CA LYS A 13 20.90 13.16 -7.12
C LYS A 13 21.09 11.75 -6.59
N PRO A 14 22.31 11.19 -6.62
CA PRO A 14 22.59 9.83 -6.14
C PRO A 14 22.25 9.61 -4.67
N VAL A 15 22.30 10.67 -3.85
CA VAL A 15 21.99 10.63 -2.41
C VAL A 15 20.54 10.19 -2.13
N TRP A 16 19.61 10.37 -3.08
CA TRP A 16 18.24 9.92 -2.93
C TRP A 16 18.10 8.39 -2.77
N LEU A 17 19.12 7.63 -3.15
CA LEU A 17 19.14 6.19 -2.87
C LEU A 17 18.98 5.87 -1.38
N PHE A 18 19.51 6.75 -0.51
CA PHE A 18 19.44 6.62 0.95
C PHE A 18 18.23 7.32 1.57
N ASP A 19 17.41 7.99 0.75
CA ASP A 19 16.19 8.62 1.20
C ASP A 19 15.10 7.59 1.45
N VAL A 20 14.51 7.64 2.66
CA VAL A 20 13.47 6.69 3.09
C VAL A 20 12.25 6.76 2.18
N GLY A 21 11.85 7.96 1.76
CA GLY A 21 10.72 8.15 0.86
C GLY A 21 10.96 7.52 -0.50
N PHE A 22 12.18 7.67 -1.06
CA PHE A 22 12.57 7.01 -2.30
C PHE A 22 12.50 5.49 -2.17
N GLN A 23 13.12 4.92 -1.13
CA GLN A 23 13.15 3.46 -0.91
C GLN A 23 11.74 2.88 -0.73
N LEU A 24 10.91 3.49 0.11
CA LEU A 24 9.53 3.03 0.35
C LEU A 24 8.68 3.13 -0.91
N SER A 25 8.77 4.24 -1.65
CA SER A 25 7.97 4.43 -2.88
C SER A 25 8.36 3.43 -3.96
N PHE A 26 9.64 3.25 -4.21
CA PHE A 26 10.10 2.32 -5.25
C PHE A 26 9.87 0.86 -4.87
N SER A 27 10.05 0.48 -3.60
CA SER A 27 9.73 -0.88 -3.13
C SER A 27 8.23 -1.19 -3.23
N ALA A 28 7.37 -0.22 -2.86
CA ALA A 28 5.92 -0.36 -3.01
C ALA A 28 5.52 -0.59 -4.46
N VAL A 29 5.97 0.28 -5.38
CA VAL A 29 5.61 0.18 -6.81
C VAL A 29 6.19 -1.10 -7.43
N ALA A 30 7.42 -1.47 -7.10
CA ALA A 30 8.02 -2.72 -7.57
C ALA A 30 7.20 -3.93 -7.13
N ALA A 31 6.81 -3.99 -5.86
CA ALA A 31 5.98 -5.07 -5.33
C ALA A 31 4.58 -5.08 -5.96
N ILE A 32 3.95 -3.92 -6.16
CA ILE A 32 2.66 -3.83 -6.85
C ILE A 32 2.79 -4.40 -8.26
N VAL A 33 3.79 -3.97 -9.05
CA VAL A 33 3.96 -4.43 -10.44
C VAL A 33 4.21 -5.93 -10.53
N LEU A 34 4.97 -6.49 -9.59
CA LEU A 34 5.36 -7.90 -9.60
C LEU A 34 4.28 -8.82 -9.00
N VAL A 35 3.72 -8.45 -7.85
CA VAL A 35 2.90 -9.32 -7.01
C VAL A 35 1.40 -9.15 -7.27
N GLN A 36 0.92 -7.89 -7.41
CA GLN A 36 -0.50 -7.60 -7.53
C GLN A 36 -1.20 -8.33 -8.69
N PRO A 37 -0.66 -8.42 -9.92
CA PRO A 37 -1.37 -9.09 -11.02
C PRO A 37 -1.65 -10.56 -10.72
N LYS A 38 -0.79 -11.21 -9.95
CA LYS A 38 -0.91 -12.61 -9.58
C LYS A 38 -1.91 -12.80 -8.44
N LEU A 39 -1.86 -11.93 -7.43
CA LEU A 39 -2.87 -11.91 -6.38
C LEU A 39 -4.27 -11.64 -6.96
N TYR A 40 -4.36 -10.71 -7.88
CA TYR A 40 -5.63 -10.35 -8.52
C TYR A 40 -6.21 -11.52 -9.32
N ALA A 41 -5.37 -12.30 -10.00
CA ALA A 41 -5.77 -13.46 -10.80
C ALA A 41 -6.25 -14.65 -9.96
N LEU A 42 -6.00 -14.69 -8.62
CA LEU A 42 -6.44 -15.76 -7.75
C LEU A 42 -7.96 -15.88 -7.66
N TRP A 43 -8.65 -14.77 -7.77
CA TRP A 43 -10.10 -14.75 -7.65
C TRP A 43 -10.73 -13.97 -8.81
N LYS A 44 -11.47 -14.70 -9.65
CA LYS A 44 -12.28 -14.11 -10.71
C LYS A 44 -13.61 -13.67 -10.13
N VAL A 45 -13.80 -12.37 -9.99
CA VAL A 45 -15.02 -11.76 -9.45
C VAL A 45 -15.84 -11.19 -10.58
N ASP A 46 -17.06 -11.65 -10.75
CA ASP A 46 -17.97 -11.19 -11.83
C ASP A 46 -18.62 -9.86 -11.48
N ASN A 47 -18.92 -9.64 -10.21
CA ASN A 47 -19.54 -8.40 -9.75
C ASN A 47 -18.56 -7.22 -9.84
N ARG A 48 -18.97 -6.13 -10.51
CA ARG A 48 -18.14 -4.94 -10.76
C ARG A 48 -17.66 -4.26 -9.47
N PHE A 49 -18.52 -4.19 -8.46
CA PHE A 49 -18.19 -3.58 -7.18
C PHE A 49 -17.18 -4.44 -6.39
N LEU A 50 -17.45 -5.74 -6.26
CA LEU A 50 -16.53 -6.67 -5.60
C LEU A 50 -15.19 -6.76 -6.32
N ARG A 51 -15.16 -6.66 -7.65
CA ARG A 51 -13.92 -6.63 -8.44
C ARG A 51 -13.08 -5.38 -8.13
N TYR A 52 -13.72 -4.23 -7.95
CA TYR A 52 -13.04 -3.01 -7.53
C TYR A 52 -12.44 -3.15 -6.13
N LEU A 53 -13.22 -3.65 -5.16
CA LEU A 53 -12.75 -3.91 -3.80
C LEU A 53 -11.59 -4.92 -3.78
N TRP A 54 -11.72 -6.02 -4.53
CA TRP A 54 -10.65 -7.00 -4.68
C TRP A 54 -9.37 -6.39 -5.26
N GLY A 55 -9.51 -5.52 -6.25
CA GLY A 55 -8.39 -4.75 -6.81
C GLY A 55 -7.68 -3.91 -5.76
N LEU A 56 -8.42 -3.14 -4.96
CA LEU A 56 -7.86 -2.34 -3.86
C LEU A 56 -7.15 -3.21 -2.82
N MET A 57 -7.75 -4.32 -2.42
CA MET A 57 -7.15 -5.25 -1.45
C MET A 57 -5.84 -5.84 -1.96
N THR A 58 -5.81 -6.32 -3.21
CA THR A 58 -4.60 -6.93 -3.79
C THR A 58 -3.47 -5.92 -3.99
N VAL A 59 -3.79 -4.67 -4.36
CA VAL A 59 -2.80 -3.57 -4.41
C VAL A 59 -2.25 -3.28 -3.01
N SER A 60 -3.12 -3.17 -2.01
CA SER A 60 -2.71 -2.90 -0.63
C SER A 60 -1.81 -3.99 -0.05
N VAL A 61 -2.16 -5.27 -0.28
CA VAL A 61 -1.32 -6.39 0.15
C VAL A 61 0.03 -6.38 -0.56
N ALA A 62 0.05 -6.16 -1.87
CA ALA A 62 1.28 -6.11 -2.64
C ALA A 62 2.21 -4.97 -2.18
N ALA A 63 1.66 -3.77 -1.98
CA ALA A 63 2.39 -2.62 -1.46
C ALA A 63 2.97 -2.91 -0.06
N GLN A 64 2.15 -3.46 0.82
CA GLN A 64 2.57 -3.81 2.18
C GLN A 64 3.71 -4.84 2.18
N LEU A 65 3.64 -5.88 1.35
CA LEU A 65 4.72 -6.85 1.22
C LEU A 65 6.04 -6.20 0.77
N GLY A 66 5.97 -5.20 -0.11
CA GLY A 66 7.14 -4.46 -0.57
C GLY A 66 7.71 -3.49 0.47
N THR A 67 6.86 -2.85 1.26
CA THR A 67 7.28 -1.80 2.18
C THR A 67 7.50 -2.27 3.61
N ALA A 68 6.82 -3.32 4.06
CA ALA A 68 6.84 -3.77 5.45
C ALA A 68 8.25 -3.96 6.03
N PRO A 69 9.22 -4.62 5.35
CA PRO A 69 10.55 -4.79 5.91
C PRO A 69 11.27 -3.45 6.15
N LEU A 70 11.09 -2.49 5.24
CA LEU A 70 11.67 -1.16 5.37
C LEU A 70 10.96 -0.32 6.43
N VAL A 71 9.62 -0.39 6.50
CA VAL A 71 8.84 0.31 7.53
C VAL A 71 9.24 -0.17 8.92
N ILE A 72 9.37 -1.47 9.12
CA ILE A 72 9.81 -2.04 10.39
C ILE A 72 11.25 -1.58 10.71
N PHE A 73 12.14 -1.58 9.73
CA PHE A 73 13.53 -1.16 9.90
C PHE A 73 13.65 0.32 10.30
N TYR A 74 12.91 1.22 9.61
CA TYR A 74 13.04 2.67 9.85
C TYR A 74 12.19 3.18 11.02
N PHE A 75 11.02 2.57 11.25
CA PHE A 75 10.03 3.09 12.20
C PHE A 75 9.76 2.16 13.39
N SER A 76 10.33 0.93 13.38
CA SER A 76 10.10 -0.10 14.42
C SER A 76 8.63 -0.40 14.69
N ARG A 77 7.77 -0.15 13.67
CA ARG A 77 6.31 -0.24 13.78
C ARG A 77 5.73 -0.94 12.56
N PHE A 78 4.71 -1.78 12.78
CA PHE A 78 3.96 -2.44 11.72
C PHE A 78 2.47 -2.23 11.90
N SER A 79 1.80 -1.64 10.90
CA SER A 79 0.34 -1.45 10.90
C SER A 79 -0.34 -2.76 10.50
N THR A 80 -1.18 -3.31 11.39
CA THR A 80 -1.95 -4.53 11.13
C THR A 80 -3.26 -4.24 10.38
N HIS A 81 -3.83 -3.05 10.62
CA HIS A 81 -5.09 -2.62 10.00
C HIS A 81 -4.90 -1.94 8.64
N PHE A 82 -3.74 -2.13 7.99
CA PHE A 82 -3.42 -1.48 6.71
C PHE A 82 -4.46 -1.76 5.60
N LEU A 83 -5.06 -2.94 5.58
CA LEU A 83 -6.10 -3.29 4.61
C LEU A 83 -7.35 -2.42 4.79
N LEU A 84 -7.82 -2.29 6.04
CA LEU A 84 -9.00 -1.49 6.36
C LEU A 84 -8.72 0.00 6.09
N THR A 85 -7.56 0.46 6.53
CA THR A 85 -7.09 1.83 6.29
C THR A 85 -7.03 2.15 4.80
N ASN A 86 -6.37 1.32 4.00
CA ASN A 86 -6.20 1.55 2.57
C ASN A 86 -7.51 1.43 1.79
N LEU A 87 -8.41 0.55 2.21
CA LEU A 87 -9.73 0.40 1.59
C LEU A 87 -10.56 1.67 1.71
N TRP A 88 -10.39 2.41 2.82
CA TRP A 88 -11.01 3.71 3.05
C TRP A 88 -10.23 4.86 2.43
N VAL A 89 -8.92 4.93 2.70
CA VAL A 89 -8.06 6.06 2.35
C VAL A 89 -7.94 6.23 0.83
N ILE A 90 -7.73 5.14 0.07
CA ILE A 90 -7.48 5.25 -1.37
C ILE A 90 -8.64 5.93 -2.12
N PRO A 91 -9.91 5.53 -1.96
CA PRO A 91 -11.01 6.24 -2.60
C PRO A 91 -11.21 7.66 -2.06
N MET A 92 -11.04 7.86 -0.73
CA MET A 92 -11.21 9.19 -0.12
C MET A 92 -10.13 10.19 -0.55
N VAL A 93 -8.86 9.79 -0.57
CA VAL A 93 -7.76 10.65 -1.07
C VAL A 93 -7.99 11.02 -2.52
N SER A 94 -8.46 10.09 -3.35
CA SER A 94 -8.80 10.39 -4.75
C SER A 94 -9.89 11.45 -4.83
N LEU A 95 -10.96 11.31 -4.03
CA LEU A 95 -12.06 12.27 -3.98
C LEU A 95 -11.58 13.66 -3.50
N VAL A 96 -10.78 13.70 -2.42
CA VAL A 96 -10.21 14.95 -1.90
C VAL A 96 -9.30 15.60 -2.93
N LEU A 97 -8.44 14.83 -3.60
CA LEU A 97 -7.53 15.34 -4.63
C LEU A 97 -8.28 15.98 -5.80
N TYR A 98 -9.27 15.27 -6.37
CA TYR A 98 -10.09 15.82 -7.45
C TYR A 98 -10.88 17.06 -6.99
N SER A 99 -11.41 17.04 -5.77
CA SER A 99 -12.11 18.19 -5.20
C SER A 99 -11.18 19.38 -4.98
N ALA A 100 -9.94 19.16 -4.54
CA ALA A 100 -8.95 20.20 -4.38
C ALA A 100 -8.53 20.83 -5.71
N VAL A 101 -8.31 20.02 -6.75
CA VAL A 101 -8.01 20.52 -8.10
C VAL A 101 -9.18 21.35 -8.62
N PHE A 102 -10.42 20.88 -8.44
CA PHE A 102 -11.62 21.63 -8.84
C PHE A 102 -11.75 22.93 -8.05
N LEU A 103 -11.45 22.93 -6.76
CA LEU A 103 -11.43 24.13 -5.93
C LEU A 103 -10.45 25.20 -6.46
N LEU A 104 -9.27 24.77 -6.91
CA LEU A 104 -8.29 25.69 -7.53
C LEU A 104 -8.82 26.29 -8.84
N MET A 105 -9.57 25.54 -9.63
CA MET A 105 -10.20 26.06 -10.85
C MET A 105 -11.30 27.08 -10.56
N LEU A 106 -11.93 27.03 -9.38
CA LEU A 106 -12.97 27.98 -8.95
C LEU A 106 -12.43 29.29 -8.39
N THR A 107 -11.11 29.49 -8.35
CA THR A 107 -10.46 30.72 -7.85
C THR A 107 -11.08 32.01 -8.41
N PRO A 108 -11.51 32.12 -9.70
CA PRO A 108 -12.11 33.33 -10.22
C PRO A 108 -13.54 33.61 -9.68
N LEU A 109 -14.17 32.66 -8.97
CA LEU A 109 -15.53 32.75 -8.45
C LEU A 109 -15.55 32.61 -6.92
N PRO A 110 -15.23 33.68 -6.16
CA PRO A 110 -14.96 33.59 -4.72
C PRO A 110 -16.15 33.04 -3.90
N PHE A 111 -17.38 33.36 -4.26
CA PHE A 111 -18.55 32.84 -3.55
C PHE A 111 -18.70 31.32 -3.69
N VAL A 112 -18.54 30.80 -4.91
CA VAL A 112 -18.63 29.35 -5.20
C VAL A 112 -17.42 28.63 -4.59
N GLN A 113 -16.24 29.26 -4.66
CA GLN A 113 -15.02 28.74 -4.05
C GLN A 113 -15.17 28.53 -2.55
N HIS A 114 -15.71 29.52 -1.82
CA HIS A 114 -15.92 29.39 -0.38
C HIS A 114 -16.90 28.27 0.00
N LEU A 115 -17.98 28.11 -0.76
CA LEU A 115 -18.94 27.02 -0.54
C LEU A 115 -18.27 25.66 -0.78
N PHE A 116 -17.50 25.55 -1.86
CA PHE A 116 -16.82 24.30 -2.22
C PHE A 116 -15.65 23.97 -1.27
N ALA A 117 -14.97 25.00 -0.74
CA ALA A 117 -13.93 24.84 0.27
C ALA A 117 -14.45 24.15 1.53
N ARG A 118 -15.65 24.51 2.01
CA ARG A 118 -16.29 23.84 3.15
C ARG A 118 -16.57 22.35 2.88
N VAL A 119 -16.92 21.99 1.64
CA VAL A 119 -17.13 20.58 1.27
C VAL A 119 -15.81 19.82 1.32
N VAL A 120 -14.73 20.40 0.78
CA VAL A 120 -13.39 19.78 0.84
C VAL A 120 -12.91 19.63 2.28
N GLU A 121 -13.10 20.66 3.11
CA GLU A 121 -12.77 20.62 4.54
C GLU A 121 -13.55 19.51 5.26
N ALA A 122 -14.84 19.37 5.00
CA ALA A 122 -15.67 18.32 5.58
C ALA A 122 -15.18 16.91 5.16
N LEU A 123 -14.81 16.73 3.88
CA LEU A 123 -14.26 15.47 3.39
C LEU A 123 -12.94 15.10 4.10
N VAL A 124 -12.04 16.07 4.25
CA VAL A 124 -10.77 15.87 4.98
C VAL A 124 -11.03 15.58 6.46
N HIS A 125 -11.99 16.28 7.07
CA HIS A 125 -12.37 16.02 8.46
C HIS A 125 -12.90 14.60 8.65
N VAL A 126 -13.83 14.17 7.81
CA VAL A 126 -14.38 12.79 7.84
C VAL A 126 -13.25 11.76 7.64
N GLN A 127 -12.34 12.00 6.70
CA GLN A 127 -11.20 11.12 6.48
C GLN A 127 -10.35 10.99 7.76
N ASN A 128 -10.00 12.11 8.39
CA ASN A 128 -9.18 12.12 9.60
C ASN A 128 -9.89 11.44 10.79
N GLU A 129 -11.20 11.64 10.94
CA GLU A 129 -11.97 11.00 12.02
C GLU A 129 -12.02 9.47 11.83
N VAL A 130 -12.26 9.00 10.61
CA VAL A 130 -12.24 7.55 10.33
C VAL A 130 -10.85 6.95 10.57
N LEU A 131 -9.78 7.65 10.19
CA LEU A 131 -8.41 7.19 10.46
C LEU A 131 -8.13 7.09 11.96
N ARG A 132 -8.52 8.11 12.73
CA ARG A 132 -8.41 8.07 14.21
C ARG A 132 -9.20 6.92 14.80
N TRP A 133 -10.40 6.69 14.32
CA TRP A 133 -11.22 5.57 14.78
C TRP A 133 -10.54 4.22 14.50
N ILE A 134 -9.97 4.03 13.30
CA ILE A 134 -9.23 2.81 12.95
C ILE A 134 -7.98 2.66 13.82
N GLU A 135 -7.28 3.77 14.12
CA GLU A 135 -6.08 3.76 14.97
C GLU A 135 -6.39 3.36 16.42
N HIS A 136 -7.58 3.71 16.93
CA HIS A 136 -8.03 3.31 18.26
C HIS A 136 -8.52 1.86 18.36
N LEU A 137 -8.64 1.13 17.26
CA LEU A 137 -8.99 -0.28 17.31
C LEU A 137 -7.88 -1.11 17.98
N PRO A 138 -8.22 -2.08 18.82
CA PRO A 138 -7.23 -2.90 19.48
C PRO A 138 -6.36 -3.64 18.45
N GLY A 139 -5.04 -3.57 18.65
CA GLY A 139 -4.08 -4.20 17.75
C GLY A 139 -3.86 -3.47 16.42
N ALA A 140 -4.17 -2.17 16.32
CA ALA A 140 -4.00 -1.37 15.09
C ALA A 140 -2.53 -1.30 14.61
N ALA A 141 -1.59 -1.38 15.54
CA ALA A 141 -0.18 -1.46 15.22
C ALA A 141 0.53 -2.39 16.20
N VAL A 142 1.60 -3.01 15.72
CA VAL A 142 2.58 -3.70 16.56
C VAL A 142 3.81 -2.81 16.59
N ASP A 143 4.11 -2.30 17.79
CA ASP A 143 5.25 -1.44 18.05
C ASP A 143 6.43 -2.27 18.59
N ASP A 144 7.61 -1.67 18.70
CA ASP A 144 8.83 -2.28 19.26
C ASP A 144 9.33 -3.51 18.48
N ILE A 145 9.11 -3.56 17.18
CA ILE A 145 9.70 -4.59 16.32
C ILE A 145 11.08 -4.10 15.87
N TRP A 146 12.13 -4.73 16.39
CA TRP A 146 13.50 -4.41 15.99
C TRP A 146 13.95 -5.33 14.85
N LEU A 147 14.25 -4.73 13.70
CA LEU A 147 14.80 -5.44 12.56
C LEU A 147 16.10 -4.73 12.15
N ASP A 148 17.19 -5.50 12.10
CA ASP A 148 18.47 -4.99 11.59
C ASP A 148 18.55 -5.13 10.06
N ILE A 149 19.62 -4.62 9.47
CA ILE A 149 19.81 -4.66 8.00
C ILE A 149 19.83 -6.09 7.47
N TRP A 150 20.38 -7.04 8.25
CA TRP A 150 20.43 -8.46 7.88
C TRP A 150 19.04 -9.08 7.90
N GLY A 151 18.23 -8.71 8.88
CA GLY A 151 16.82 -9.11 8.97
C GLY A 151 16.02 -8.62 7.77
N VAL A 152 16.20 -7.36 7.36
CA VAL A 152 15.56 -6.82 6.14
C VAL A 152 15.95 -7.64 4.91
N LEU A 153 17.24 -7.92 4.72
CA LEU A 153 17.73 -8.71 3.59
C LEU A 153 17.15 -10.13 3.59
N LEU A 154 17.10 -10.78 4.76
CA LEU A 154 16.53 -12.12 4.92
C LEU A 154 15.02 -12.13 4.60
N VAL A 155 14.27 -11.14 5.07
CA VAL A 155 12.83 -11.03 4.75
C VAL A 155 12.61 -10.82 3.25
N TYR A 156 13.37 -9.95 2.59
CA TYR A 156 13.26 -9.80 1.13
C TYR A 156 13.69 -11.05 0.37
N LEU A 157 14.73 -11.75 0.82
CA LEU A 157 15.13 -13.03 0.24
C LEU A 157 14.00 -14.07 0.38
N PHE A 158 13.40 -14.16 1.57
CA PHE A 158 12.27 -15.05 1.82
C PHE A 158 11.06 -14.70 0.93
N LEU A 159 10.68 -13.41 0.84
CA LEU A 159 9.61 -12.95 -0.05
C LEU A 159 9.91 -13.27 -1.52
N GLY A 160 11.15 -13.11 -1.97
CA GLY A 160 11.60 -13.46 -3.32
C GLY A 160 11.51 -14.98 -3.58
N MET A 161 11.94 -15.81 -2.64
CA MET A 161 11.81 -17.27 -2.75
C MET A 161 10.33 -17.70 -2.71
N ALA A 162 9.53 -17.13 -1.84
CA ALA A 162 8.09 -17.40 -1.77
C ALA A 162 7.39 -17.02 -3.07
N TYR A 163 7.72 -15.86 -3.64
CA TYR A 163 7.21 -15.42 -4.94
C TYR A 163 7.62 -16.37 -6.07
N TYR A 164 8.90 -16.80 -6.12
CA TYR A 164 9.37 -17.75 -7.11
C TYR A 164 8.71 -19.14 -6.94
N GLY A 165 8.57 -19.60 -5.70
CA GLY A 165 7.83 -20.81 -5.36
C GLY A 165 6.37 -20.74 -5.81
N PHE A 166 5.70 -19.61 -5.54
CA PHE A 166 4.33 -19.36 -5.99
C PHE A 166 4.19 -19.40 -7.52
N LEU A 167 5.21 -18.97 -8.25
CA LEU A 167 5.26 -19.07 -9.72
C LEU A 167 5.36 -20.50 -10.24
N ARG A 168 6.09 -21.36 -9.52
CA ARG A 168 6.32 -22.76 -9.93
C ARG A 168 5.32 -23.75 -9.36
N LEU A 169 4.71 -23.42 -8.22
CA LEU A 169 3.75 -24.29 -7.57
C LEU A 169 2.35 -23.97 -8.08
N THR A 170 1.70 -24.97 -8.70
CA THR A 170 0.26 -24.92 -8.93
C THR A 170 -0.42 -24.73 -7.56
N VAL A 171 -1.42 -23.84 -7.46
CA VAL A 171 -2.18 -23.52 -6.22
C VAL A 171 -2.51 -24.75 -5.38
N ARG A 172 -2.76 -25.89 -6.04
CA ARG A 172 -3.02 -27.19 -5.44
C ARG A 172 -1.91 -27.69 -4.50
N ARG A 173 -0.64 -27.44 -4.84
CA ARG A 173 0.52 -27.85 -4.01
C ARG A 173 0.72 -26.95 -2.80
N ILE A 174 0.37 -25.68 -2.90
CA ILE A 174 0.42 -24.74 -1.78
C ILE A 174 -0.65 -25.09 -0.76
N CYS A 175 -1.88 -25.42 -1.18
CA CYS A 175 -2.94 -25.91 -0.29
C CYS A 175 -2.51 -27.21 0.41
N PHE A 176 -1.87 -28.16 -0.28
CA PHE A 176 -1.35 -29.36 0.36
C PHE A 176 -0.24 -29.08 1.36
N ALA A 177 0.68 -28.15 1.06
CA ALA A 177 1.74 -27.76 2.00
C ALA A 177 1.19 -27.06 3.25
N LEU A 178 0.19 -26.18 3.09
CA LEU A 178 -0.49 -25.51 4.20
C LEU A 178 -1.31 -26.51 5.04
N LEU A 179 -2.01 -27.45 4.42
CA LEU A 179 -2.73 -28.51 5.13
C LEU A 179 -1.77 -29.44 5.89
N ALA A 180 -0.61 -29.75 5.30
CA ALA A 180 0.42 -30.54 6.00
C ALA A 180 1.04 -29.79 7.18
N LEU A 181 1.19 -28.46 7.08
CA LEU A 181 1.70 -27.62 8.17
C LEU A 181 0.68 -27.45 9.31
N LEU A 182 -0.62 -27.53 9.01
CA LEU A 182 -1.70 -27.47 10.01
C LEU A 182 -1.95 -28.85 10.66
N ALA A 183 -1.42 -29.91 10.11
CA ALA A 183 -1.56 -31.29 10.62
C ALA A 183 -0.41 -31.72 11.55
N VAL A 184 0.59 -30.86 11.76
CA VAL A 184 1.73 -31.00 12.69
C VAL A 184 1.55 -30.07 13.88
#